data_a1ad274fe659744c4aba94373ae94c76
#
_entry.id   a1ad274fe659744c4aba94373ae94c76
#
_cell.length_a   1.000
_cell.length_b   1.000
_cell.length_c   1.000
_cell.angle_alpha   90.00
_cell.angle_beta   90.00
_cell.angle_gamma   90.00
#
_symmetry.space_group_name_H-M   'P 1'
#
loop_
_entity.id
_entity.type
_entity.pdbx_description
1 polymer ?
#
loop_
_entity_poly.entity_id
_entity_poly.type
_entity_poly.pdbx_seq_one_letter_code
_entity_poly.pdbx_strand_id
1 'polypeptide(L)' 'MNFRIRKGTHVSHFHERCPLWPSQNFYEQEKPLWWGNLCEECAKLADIDATRRRKNTGTAG' A
#
# COMPACT_ATOMS: atom_id res chain seq x y z
N MET A 1 -1.51 6.74 -8.28
CA MET A 1 -1.09 5.50 -7.61
C MET A 1 -2.13 4.43 -7.84
N ASN A 2 -1.70 3.25 -8.26
CA ASN A 2 -2.63 2.16 -8.49
C ASN A 2 -2.65 1.20 -7.31
N PHE A 3 -3.83 0.69 -7.07
CA PHE A 3 -4.04 -0.31 -6.03
C PHE A 3 -4.21 -1.66 -6.68
N ARG A 4 -3.65 -2.69 -6.09
CA ARG A 4 -3.84 -4.06 -6.53
C ARG A 4 -4.72 -4.79 -5.54
N ILE A 5 -5.77 -5.40 -6.06
CA ILE A 5 -6.71 -6.15 -5.26
C ILE A 5 -6.68 -7.60 -5.74
N ARG A 6 -6.28 -8.51 -4.87
CA ARG A 6 -6.25 -9.92 -5.20
C ARG A 6 -7.67 -10.42 -5.37
N LYS A 7 -7.91 -11.17 -6.46
CA LYS A 7 -9.23 -11.73 -6.72
C LYS A 7 -9.64 -12.64 -5.57
N GLY A 8 -10.88 -12.53 -5.18
CA GLY A 8 -11.39 -13.30 -4.05
C GLY A 8 -11.21 -12.62 -2.70
N THR A 9 -10.58 -11.45 -2.67
CA THR A 9 -10.43 -10.68 -1.44
C THR A 9 -11.02 -9.29 -1.64
N HIS A 10 -11.15 -8.57 -0.54
CA HIS A 10 -11.59 -7.18 -0.56
C HIS A 10 -10.54 -6.26 0.07
N VAL A 11 -9.29 -6.67 -0.01
CA VAL A 11 -8.16 -5.93 0.55
C VAL A 11 -7.39 -5.27 -0.59
N SER A 12 -7.21 -3.96 -0.48
CA SER A 12 -6.47 -3.19 -1.48
C SER A 12 -5.01 -3.05 -1.05
N HIS A 13 -4.09 -3.40 -1.93
CA HIS A 13 -2.66 -3.27 -1.68
C HIS A 13 -2.12 -2.10 -2.49
N PHE A 14 -1.20 -1.36 -1.92
CA PHE A 14 -0.64 -0.19 -2.59
C PHE A 14 0.88 -0.04 -2.41
N HIS A 15 1.53 -0.98 -1.75
CA HIS A 15 2.97 -0.92 -1.52
C HIS A 15 3.66 -2.15 -2.09
N GLU A 16 4.62 -1.93 -2.99
CA GLU A 16 5.30 -3.02 -3.68
C GLU A 16 6.08 -3.95 -2.76
N ARG A 17 6.57 -3.43 -1.65
CA ARG A 17 7.35 -4.23 -0.70
C ARG A 17 6.49 -5.03 0.25
N CYS A 18 5.19 -4.88 0.15
CA CYS A 18 4.29 -5.64 0.99
C CYS A 18 4.47 -7.13 0.72
N PRO A 19 4.66 -7.96 1.74
CA PRO A 19 4.82 -9.41 1.53
C PRO A 19 3.58 -10.05 0.94
N LEU A 20 2.46 -9.36 1.01
CA LEU A 20 1.19 -9.83 0.45
C LEU A 20 0.90 -9.21 -0.91
N TRP A 21 1.86 -8.46 -1.48
CA TRP A 21 1.69 -7.82 -2.78
C TRP A 21 1.33 -8.85 -3.83
N PRO A 22 0.16 -8.72 -4.47
CA PRO A 22 -0.28 -9.75 -5.40
C PRO A 22 0.51 -9.69 -6.69
N SER A 23 0.96 -10.86 -7.15
CA SER A 23 1.65 -11.01 -8.42
C SER A 23 0.84 -11.82 -9.41
N GLN A 24 -0.24 -12.45 -8.96
CA GLN A 24 -1.12 -13.25 -9.79
C GLN A 24 -2.55 -13.11 -9.30
N ASN A 25 -3.49 -13.32 -10.19
CA ASN A 25 -4.92 -13.30 -9.84
C ASN A 25 -5.33 -12.03 -9.12
N PHE A 26 -4.97 -10.88 -9.70
CA PHE A 26 -5.31 -9.58 -9.16
C PHE A 26 -5.81 -8.65 -10.26
N TYR A 27 -6.41 -7.55 -9.85
CA TYR A 27 -6.73 -6.47 -10.77
C TYR A 27 -6.24 -5.15 -10.17
N GLU A 28 -5.98 -4.17 -11.03
CA GLU A 28 -5.51 -2.87 -10.60
C GLU A 28 -6.57 -1.81 -10.85
N GLN A 29 -6.60 -0.82 -9.97
CA GLN A 29 -7.48 0.33 -10.15
C GLN A 29 -6.85 1.54 -9.46
N GLU A 30 -7.27 2.73 -9.90
CA GLU A 30 -6.70 3.96 -9.37
C GLU A 30 -7.12 4.26 -7.94
N LYS A 31 -8.25 3.74 -7.53
CA LYS A 31 -8.81 3.99 -6.20
C LYS A 31 -8.97 2.68 -5.45
N PRO A 32 -8.85 2.72 -4.12
CA PRO A 32 -9.10 1.52 -3.34
C PRO A 32 -10.58 1.16 -3.36
N LEU A 33 -10.87 -0.08 -2.96
CA LEU A 33 -12.26 -0.50 -2.82
C LEU A 33 -12.90 0.27 -1.68
N TRP A 34 -13.98 0.99 -1.99
CA TRP A 34 -14.67 1.78 -0.97
C TRP A 34 -15.38 0.91 0.07
N TRP A 35 -15.71 -0.32 -0.31
CA TRP A 35 -16.39 -1.27 0.55
C TRP A 35 -15.42 -2.30 1.17
N GLY A 36 -14.16 -2.18 0.87
CA GLY A 36 -13.16 -3.11 1.36
C GLY A 36 -12.22 -2.48 2.37
N ASN A 37 -11.11 -3.16 2.61
CA ASN A 37 -10.09 -2.70 3.56
C ASN A 37 -8.78 -2.44 2.85
N LEU A 38 -7.98 -1.55 3.42
CA LEU A 38 -6.60 -1.36 2.99
C LEU A 38 -5.73 -2.39 3.70
N CYS A 39 -4.72 -2.90 3.00
CA CYS A 39 -3.79 -3.86 3.58
C CYS A 39 -3.01 -3.19 4.73
N GLU A 40 -3.03 -3.80 5.88
CA GLU A 40 -2.33 -3.26 7.04
C GLU A 40 -0.81 -3.24 6.84
N GLU A 41 -0.27 -4.25 6.18
CA GLU A 41 1.17 -4.30 5.89
C GLU A 41 1.57 -3.17 4.95
N CYS A 42 0.76 -2.90 3.93
CA CYS A 42 1.00 -1.78 3.04
C CYS A 42 0.96 -0.46 3.80
N ALA A 43 0.00 -0.31 4.70
CA ALA A 43 -0.12 0.89 5.51
C ALA A 43 1.08 1.08 6.41
N LYS A 44 1.56 0.02 7.02
CA LYS A 44 2.75 0.07 7.87
C LYS A 44 3.98 0.48 7.07
N LEU A 45 4.16 -0.10 5.88
CA LEU A 45 5.30 0.23 5.04
C LEU A 45 5.24 1.67 4.56
N ALA A 46 4.06 2.14 4.20
CA ALA A 46 3.89 3.53 3.79
C ALA A 46 4.20 4.48 4.95
N ASP A 47 3.80 4.13 6.16
CA ASP A 47 4.09 4.94 7.34
C ASP A 47 5.59 4.99 7.63
N ILE A 48 6.27 3.86 7.49
CA ILE A 48 7.72 3.80 7.66
C ILE A 48 8.41 4.68 6.64
N ASP A 49 7.99 4.61 5.38
CA ASP A 49 8.56 5.44 4.32
C ASP A 49 8.33 6.93 4.59
N ALA A 50 7.13 7.28 5.02
CA ALA A 50 6.82 8.66 5.35
C ALA A 50 7.66 9.15 6.52
N THR A 51 7.86 8.31 7.52
CA THR A 51 8.69 8.65 8.67
C THR A 51 10.13 8.88 8.26
N ARG A 52 10.65 8.04 7.37
CA ARG A 52 12.01 8.21 6.86
C ARG A 52 12.17 9.52 6.13
N ARG A 53 11.24 9.86 5.27
CA ARG A 53 11.27 11.12 4.54
C ARG A 53 11.20 12.30 5.49
N ARG A 54 10.32 12.22 6.46
CA ARG A 54 10.14 13.29 7.45
C ARG A 54 11.41 13.48 8.27
N LYS A 55 12.02 12.38 8.66
CA LYS A 55 13.25 12.41 9.44
C LYS A 55 14.37 13.08 8.65
N ASN A 56 14.51 12.73 7.38
CA ASN A 56 15.51 13.35 6.54
C ASN A 56 15.26 14.83 6.40
N THR A 57 14.03 15.22 6.18
CA THR A 57 13.65 16.62 6.07
C THR A 57 13.93 17.36 7.36
N GLY A 58 13.60 16.76 8.48
CA GLY A 58 13.83 17.36 9.78
C GLY A 58 15.30 17.53 10.08
N THR A 59 16.11 16.59 9.64
CA THR A 59 17.56 16.66 9.82
C THR A 59 18.14 17.80 8.99
N ALA A 60 17.61 17.98 7.79
CA ALA A 60 18.06 19.05 6.92
C ALA A 60 17.60 20.40 7.41
N GLY A 61 16.49 20.43 8.07
CA GLY A 61 15.97 21.65 8.65
C GLY A 61 16.57 21.90 10.00
#